data_9ba2711bec77b8a178db020a54baa1b3
#
_entry.id   9ba2711bec77b8a178db020a54baa1b3
#
_cell.length_a   1.000
_cell.length_b   1.000
_cell.length_c   1.000
_cell.angle_alpha   90.00
_cell.angle_beta   90.00
_cell.angle_gamma   90.00
#
_symmetry.space_group_name_H-M   'P 1'
#
loop_
_entity.id
_entity.type
_entity.pdbx_description
1 polymer ?
#
loop_
_entity_poly.entity_id
_entity_poly.type
_entity_poly.pdbx_seq_one_letter_code
_entity_poly.pdbx_strand_id
1 'polypeptide(L)'
;MVAVERDPAAPVRANAARHGVDVRVVTGSAPAALAGRDPDAVFVGGGGTDVLDAVVAAARSRVATLAALDQVAPAVQLLRSAGYAVEGSQLAAARLADLPGGSLRLAATNPVVVLTGERP
;
A
#
# COMPACT_ATOMS: atom_id res chain seq x y z
N MET A 1 2.30 -0.71 16.20
CA MET A 1 1.97 -0.95 14.76
C MET A 1 1.92 -2.45 14.49
N VAL A 2 1.06 -2.89 13.56
CA VAL A 2 0.97 -4.29 13.11
C VAL A 2 1.20 -4.35 11.60
N ALA A 3 2.06 -5.27 11.16
CA ALA A 3 2.24 -5.60 9.75
C ALA A 3 1.67 -6.99 9.47
N VAL A 4 0.84 -7.11 8.46
CA VAL A 4 0.36 -8.40 7.95
C VAL A 4 1.15 -8.71 6.69
N GLU A 5 1.88 -9.82 6.70
CA GLU A 5 2.75 -10.22 5.59
C GLU A 5 2.59 -11.72 5.31
N ARG A 6 2.38 -12.04 4.06
CA ARG A 6 2.21 -13.42 3.60
C ARG A 6 3.54 -14.18 3.52
N ASP A 7 4.59 -13.49 3.07
CA ASP A 7 5.91 -14.09 2.92
C ASP A 7 6.68 -14.04 4.24
N PRO A 8 6.99 -15.20 4.88
CA PRO A 8 7.76 -15.22 6.11
C PRO A 8 9.20 -14.75 5.93
N ALA A 9 9.74 -14.76 4.70
CA ALA A 9 11.07 -14.26 4.38
C ALA A 9 11.12 -12.75 4.11
N ALA A 10 9.96 -12.07 4.07
CA ALA A 10 9.92 -10.63 3.85
C ALA A 10 10.73 -9.86 4.90
N PRO A 11 11.46 -8.80 4.50
CA PRO A 11 12.43 -8.13 5.38
C PRO A 11 11.79 -7.19 6.42
N VAL A 12 10.51 -7.38 6.75
CA VAL A 12 9.77 -6.47 7.66
C VAL A 12 10.43 -6.38 9.03
N ARG A 13 10.79 -7.53 9.62
CA ARG A 13 11.43 -7.57 10.95
C ARG A 13 12.82 -6.93 10.94
N ALA A 14 13.61 -7.24 9.90
CA ALA A 14 14.95 -6.68 9.74
C ALA A 14 14.89 -5.15 9.54
N ASN A 15 13.95 -4.68 8.74
CA ASN A 15 13.74 -3.26 8.52
C ASN A 15 13.26 -2.55 9.79
N ALA A 16 12.33 -3.14 10.53
CA ALA A 16 11.86 -2.59 11.80
C ALA A 16 13.02 -2.43 12.80
N ALA A 17 13.84 -3.47 12.94
CA ALA A 17 15.03 -3.43 13.81
C ALA A 17 16.04 -2.37 13.36
N ARG A 18 16.31 -2.28 12.05
CA ARG A 18 17.22 -1.29 11.47
C ARG A 18 16.79 0.15 11.76
N HIS A 19 15.47 0.40 11.75
CA HIS A 19 14.92 1.74 11.99
C HIS A 19 14.50 1.99 13.44
N GLY A 20 14.76 1.03 14.35
CA GLY A 20 14.46 1.19 15.77
C GLY A 20 12.96 1.32 16.07
N VAL A 21 12.10 0.70 15.25
CA VAL A 21 10.64 0.77 15.41
C VAL A 21 10.08 -0.57 15.84
N ASP A 22 9.08 -0.53 16.72
CA ASP A 22 8.36 -1.74 17.15
C ASP A 22 7.22 -2.06 16.19
N VAL A 23 7.33 -3.20 15.50
CA VAL A 23 6.33 -3.72 14.57
C VAL A 23 6.02 -5.16 14.90
N ARG A 24 4.77 -5.41 15.30
CA ARG A 24 4.27 -6.79 15.45
C ARG A 24 3.98 -7.35 14.05
N VAL A 25 4.73 -8.36 13.63
CA VAL A 25 4.52 -9.03 12.35
C VAL A 25 3.61 -10.23 12.53
N VAL A 26 2.52 -10.25 11.76
CA VAL A 26 1.58 -11.37 11.64
C VAL A 26 1.78 -12.01 10.28
N THR A 27 2.24 -13.25 10.28
CA THR A 27 2.35 -14.03 9.04
C THR A 27 0.97 -14.54 8.65
N GLY A 28 0.52 -14.16 7.47
CA GLY A 28 -0.78 -14.54 6.94
C GLY A 28 -1.20 -13.68 5.75
N SER A 29 -2.28 -14.08 5.10
CA SER A 29 -2.83 -13.35 3.96
C SER A 29 -4.01 -12.49 4.37
N ALA A 30 -4.06 -11.26 3.89
CA ALA A 30 -5.28 -10.47 3.91
C ALA A 30 -6.25 -11.02 2.83
N PRO A 31 -7.57 -11.00 3.06
CA PRO A 31 -8.25 -10.36 4.19
C PRO A 31 -8.31 -11.18 5.49
N ALA A 32 -8.09 -12.51 5.45
CA ALA A 32 -8.29 -13.39 6.62
C ALA A 32 -7.49 -12.94 7.86
N ALA A 33 -6.24 -12.51 7.66
CA ALA A 33 -5.38 -12.03 8.75
C ALA A 33 -5.79 -10.67 9.34
N LEU A 34 -6.80 -10.00 8.78
CA LEU A 34 -7.38 -8.76 9.31
C LEU A 34 -8.51 -9.01 10.30
N ALA A 35 -9.04 -10.22 10.37
CA ALA A 35 -10.16 -10.55 11.24
C ALA A 35 -9.89 -10.21 12.71
N GLY A 36 -10.87 -9.61 13.36
CA GLY A 36 -10.80 -9.20 14.76
C GLY A 36 -9.86 -8.02 15.05
N ARG A 37 -9.43 -7.30 14.03
CA ARG A 37 -8.63 -6.08 14.17
C ARG A 37 -9.51 -4.87 13.94
N ASP A 38 -9.23 -3.81 14.68
CA ASP A 38 -9.96 -2.54 14.64
C ASP A 38 -8.93 -1.39 14.56
N PRO A 39 -8.24 -1.24 13.41
CA PRO A 39 -7.20 -0.25 13.24
C PRO A 39 -7.79 1.16 13.00
N ASP A 40 -7.14 2.18 13.55
CA ASP A 40 -7.48 3.57 13.20
C ASP A 40 -7.12 3.87 11.74
N ALA A 41 -5.95 3.40 11.29
CA ALA A 41 -5.46 3.64 9.95
C ALA A 41 -4.80 2.38 9.38
N VAL A 42 -4.95 2.17 8.06
CA VAL A 42 -4.35 1.03 7.34
C VAL A 42 -3.64 1.50 6.09
N PHE A 43 -2.44 1.00 5.87
CA PHE A 43 -1.73 1.10 4.59
C PHE A 43 -1.80 -0.24 3.86
N VAL A 44 -2.22 -0.21 2.60
CA VAL A 44 -2.34 -1.39 1.73
C VAL A 44 -1.30 -1.31 0.63
N GLY A 45 -0.29 -2.15 0.69
CA GLY A 45 0.79 -2.21 -0.30
C GLY A 45 0.50 -3.10 -1.52
N GLY A 46 -0.63 -3.82 -1.52
CA GLY A 46 -1.03 -4.72 -2.59
C GLY A 46 -2.19 -5.62 -2.17
N GLY A 47 -2.61 -6.54 -3.04
CA GLY A 47 -3.68 -7.51 -2.74
C GLY A 47 -4.99 -7.27 -3.48
N GLY A 48 -5.07 -6.20 -4.27
CA GLY A 48 -6.25 -5.93 -5.09
C GLY A 48 -7.46 -5.41 -4.32
N THR A 49 -8.60 -5.38 -5.02
CA THR A 49 -9.85 -4.83 -4.51
C THR A 49 -10.44 -5.62 -3.34
N ASP A 50 -10.24 -6.93 -3.29
CA ASP A 50 -10.78 -7.79 -2.21
C ASP A 50 -10.13 -7.46 -0.85
N VAL A 51 -8.82 -7.21 -0.86
CA VAL A 51 -8.10 -6.77 0.34
C VAL A 51 -8.55 -5.36 0.74
N LEU A 52 -8.69 -4.48 -0.24
CA LEU A 52 -9.13 -3.11 0.00
C LEU A 52 -10.54 -3.06 0.58
N ASP A 53 -11.48 -3.89 0.10
CA ASP A 53 -12.84 -3.99 0.62
C ASP A 53 -12.84 -4.37 2.10
N ALA A 54 -12.08 -5.39 2.47
CA ALA A 54 -11.94 -5.80 3.86
C ALA A 54 -11.29 -4.73 4.75
N VAL A 55 -10.30 -4.02 4.22
CA VAL A 55 -9.64 -2.91 4.92
C VAL A 55 -10.58 -1.75 5.15
N VAL A 56 -11.36 -1.37 4.13
CA VAL A 56 -12.36 -0.30 4.20
C VAL A 56 -13.43 -0.59 5.26
N ALA A 57 -13.81 -1.87 5.40
CA ALA A 57 -14.73 -2.29 6.45
C ALA A 57 -14.13 -2.24 7.86
N ALA A 58 -12.82 -2.48 7.98
CA ALA A 58 -12.12 -2.58 9.27
C ALA A 58 -11.53 -1.25 9.76
N ALA A 59 -11.03 -0.40 8.87
CA ALA A 59 -10.36 0.83 9.25
C ALA A 59 -11.35 1.90 9.74
N ARG A 60 -11.02 2.54 10.87
CA ARG A 60 -11.93 3.53 11.48
C ARG A 60 -11.86 4.91 10.82
N SER A 61 -10.68 5.39 10.50
CA SER A 61 -10.51 6.77 10.06
C SER A 61 -9.76 6.97 8.75
N ARG A 62 -8.72 6.19 8.50
CA ARG A 62 -7.83 6.45 7.36
C ARG A 62 -7.42 5.17 6.64
N VAL A 63 -7.44 5.23 5.31
CA VAL A 63 -6.90 4.19 4.44
C VAL A 63 -5.96 4.83 3.43
N ALA A 64 -4.78 4.25 3.24
CA ALA A 64 -3.90 4.57 2.14
C ALA A 64 -3.60 3.29 1.35
N THR A 65 -3.63 3.36 0.02
CA THR A 65 -3.37 2.20 -0.83
C THR A 65 -2.54 2.58 -2.05
N LEU A 66 -1.70 1.65 -2.47
CA LEU A 66 -1.06 1.69 -3.78
C LEU A 66 -1.99 1.01 -4.78
N ALA A 67 -2.30 1.69 -5.88
CA ALA A 67 -3.17 1.17 -6.91
C ALA A 67 -2.44 1.04 -8.24
N ALA A 68 -2.56 -0.12 -8.88
CA ALA A 68 -2.26 -0.26 -10.29
C ALA A 68 -3.27 0.57 -11.11
N LEU A 69 -2.88 0.97 -12.32
CA LEU A 69 -3.67 1.93 -13.10
C LEU A 69 -5.11 1.47 -13.35
N ASP A 70 -5.31 0.19 -13.62
CA ASP A 70 -6.62 -0.43 -13.81
C ASP A 70 -7.42 -0.56 -12.52
N GLN A 71 -6.78 -0.48 -11.36
CA GLN A 71 -7.39 -0.56 -10.04
C GLN A 71 -7.78 0.82 -9.46
N VAL A 72 -7.34 1.91 -10.06
CA VAL A 72 -7.59 3.27 -9.53
C VAL A 72 -9.08 3.57 -9.43
N ALA A 73 -9.82 3.41 -10.53
CA ALA A 73 -11.24 3.73 -10.54
C ALA A 73 -12.06 2.83 -9.60
N PRO A 74 -11.89 1.49 -9.59
CA PRO A 74 -12.55 0.62 -8.61
C PRO A 74 -12.21 0.99 -7.16
N ALA A 75 -10.94 1.28 -6.85
CA ALA A 75 -10.52 1.64 -5.50
C ALA A 75 -11.13 2.97 -5.03
N VAL A 76 -11.18 3.98 -5.90
CA VAL A 76 -11.82 5.27 -5.61
C VAL A 76 -13.32 5.08 -5.34
N GLN A 77 -14.01 4.29 -6.15
CA GLN A 77 -15.43 4.00 -5.96
C GLN A 77 -15.69 3.29 -4.63
N LEU A 78 -14.87 2.29 -4.31
CA LEU A 78 -14.98 1.53 -3.06
C LEU A 78 -14.82 2.43 -1.83
N LEU A 79 -13.77 3.24 -1.80
CA LEU A 79 -13.50 4.18 -0.71
C LEU A 79 -14.64 5.20 -0.55
N ARG A 80 -15.10 5.80 -1.66
CA ARG A 80 -16.20 6.78 -1.63
C ARG A 80 -17.51 6.18 -1.17
N SER A 81 -17.84 4.97 -1.63
CA SER A 81 -19.06 4.25 -1.21
C SER A 81 -19.06 3.94 0.28
N ALA A 82 -17.87 3.79 0.88
CA ALA A 82 -17.70 3.58 2.31
C ALA A 82 -17.59 4.89 3.13
N GLY A 83 -17.83 6.04 2.51
CA GLY A 83 -17.88 7.34 3.18
C GLY A 83 -16.53 8.02 3.37
N TYR A 84 -15.49 7.60 2.64
CA TYR A 84 -14.19 8.28 2.67
C TYR A 84 -14.16 9.47 1.69
N ALA A 85 -13.60 10.59 2.12
CA ALA A 85 -13.07 11.61 1.23
C ALA A 85 -11.77 11.09 0.62
N VAL A 86 -11.65 11.09 -0.72
CA VAL A 86 -10.55 10.43 -1.43
C VAL A 86 -9.70 11.43 -2.16
N GLU A 87 -8.40 11.36 -1.93
CA GLU A 87 -7.36 12.06 -2.68
C GLU A 87 -6.44 11.04 -3.35
N GLY A 88 -5.77 11.45 -4.41
CA GLY A 88 -4.83 10.60 -5.14
C GLY A 88 -3.68 11.37 -5.74
N SER A 89 -2.52 10.73 -5.78
CA SER A 89 -1.31 11.25 -6.41
C SER A 89 -0.62 10.18 -7.22
N GLN A 90 -0.15 10.54 -8.42
CA GLN A 90 0.73 9.68 -9.19
C GLN A 90 2.18 9.99 -8.84
N LEU A 91 2.94 8.95 -8.53
CA LEU A 91 4.38 9.03 -8.32
C LEU A 91 5.09 8.36 -9.49
N ALA A 92 6.05 9.07 -10.09
CA ALA A 92 6.89 8.55 -11.15
C ALA A 92 8.35 8.87 -10.83
N ALA A 93 9.23 7.95 -11.16
CA ALA A 93 10.66 8.10 -11.00
C ALA A 93 11.40 7.48 -12.18
N ALA A 94 12.61 7.97 -12.43
CA ALA A 94 13.52 7.38 -13.39
C ALA A 94 14.93 7.36 -12.77
N ARG A 95 15.71 6.36 -13.14
CA ARG A 95 17.11 6.25 -12.74
C ARG A 95 18.00 6.54 -13.93
N LEU A 96 19.16 7.11 -13.68
CA LEU A 96 20.22 7.16 -14.69
C LEU A 96 20.73 5.73 -14.92
N ALA A 97 20.84 5.39 -16.19
CA ALA A 97 21.40 4.09 -16.63
C ALA A 97 22.41 4.34 -17.73
N ASP A 98 23.48 3.56 -17.72
CA ASP A 98 24.52 3.65 -18.73
C ASP A 98 24.05 3.11 -20.08
N LEU A 99 24.53 3.74 -21.12
CA LEU A 99 24.45 3.27 -22.50
C LEU A 99 25.83 2.85 -22.99
N PRO A 100 25.92 1.99 -24.00
CA PRO A 100 27.18 1.71 -24.69
C PRO A 100 27.84 3.02 -25.16
N GLY A 101 29.14 3.15 -24.92
CA GLY A 101 29.90 4.36 -25.29
C GLY A 101 29.91 5.47 -24.25
N GLY A 102 29.44 5.20 -23.01
CA GLY A 102 29.54 6.14 -21.90
C GLY A 102 28.47 7.22 -21.82
N SER A 103 27.47 7.17 -22.70
CA SER A 103 26.29 8.05 -22.62
C SER A 103 25.33 7.57 -21.53
N LEU A 104 24.47 8.46 -21.07
CA LEU A 104 23.46 8.16 -20.05
C LEU A 104 22.04 8.25 -20.62
N ARG A 105 21.16 7.43 -20.10
CA ARG A 105 19.71 7.54 -20.35
C ARG A 105 18.93 7.56 -19.04
N LEU A 106 17.68 7.99 -19.09
CA LEU A 106 16.73 7.78 -18.03
C LEU A 106 16.03 6.43 -18.24
N ALA A 107 16.12 5.56 -17.26
CA ALA A 107 15.35 4.33 -17.19
C ALA A 107 14.17 4.54 -16.25
N ALA A 108 12.96 4.67 -16.80
CA ALA A 108 11.76 4.87 -16.01
C ALA A 108 11.43 3.64 -15.18
N THR A 109 11.03 3.86 -13.93
CA THR A 109 10.35 2.86 -13.11
C THR A 109 8.85 2.95 -13.38
N ASN A 110 8.11 1.87 -13.13
CA ASN A 110 6.66 1.90 -13.30
C ASN A 110 6.06 2.96 -12.37
N PRO A 111 5.21 3.86 -12.88
CA PRO A 111 4.46 4.79 -12.05
C PRO A 111 3.53 4.03 -11.10
N VAL A 112 3.32 4.61 -9.93
CA VAL A 112 2.34 4.10 -8.96
C VAL A 112 1.37 5.21 -8.59
N VAL A 113 0.11 4.86 -8.42
CA VAL A 113 -0.89 5.78 -7.87
C VAL A 113 -1.07 5.47 -6.39
N VAL A 114 -0.92 6.49 -5.57
CA VAL A 114 -1.23 6.44 -4.14
C VAL A 114 -2.60 7.08 -3.95
N LEU A 115 -3.53 6.33 -3.40
CA LEU A 115 -4.84 6.83 -2.99
C LEU A 115 -4.88 6.92 -1.46
N THR A 116 -5.43 8.01 -0.95
CA THR A 116 -5.71 8.18 0.47
C THR A 116 -7.18 8.47 0.67
N GLY A 117 -7.78 7.79 1.63
CA GLY A 117 -9.14 8.02 2.06
C GLY A 117 -9.17 8.42 3.52
N GLU A 118 -9.91 9.45 3.86
CA GLU A 118 -10.15 9.89 5.24
C GLU A 118 -11.64 9.95 5.52
N ARG A 119 -12.04 9.42 6.67
CA ARG A 119 -13.38 9.62 7.22
C ARG A 119 -13.37 10.81 8.16
N PRO A 120 -14.40 11.64 8.09
CA PRO A 120 -14.56 12.75 9.05
C PRO A 120 -14.78 12.24 10.46
#